data_d9f08f5f5dfcb3cc3537bc58ebf762a8
#
_entry.id   d9f08f5f5dfcb3cc3537bc58ebf762a8
#
_cell.length_a   1.000
_cell.length_b   1.000
_cell.length_c   1.000
_cell.angle_alpha   90.00
_cell.angle_beta   90.00
_cell.angle_gamma   90.00
#
_symmetry.space_group_name_H-M   'P 1'
#
loop_
_entity.id
_entity.type
_entity.pdbx_description
1 polymer ?
#
loop_
_entity_poly.entity_id
_entity_poly.type
_entity_poly.pdbx_seq_one_letter_code
_entity_poly.pdbx_strand_id
1 'polypeptide(L)'
;MTDRPGGREMGGYLLLSYGTAWGIWLMCGMMPPGAVTAQLLNTVVMWTPALAVWLMWLAGRRRPVLSFSMRPALRRNWKWYLAAWALSLAAAVLGALLYFGVYPRDFDSTLPALAPMMEQAGISRGTAVSLLLGVLVYGPVINLFFAIGEEIGWRGFLYPALRQRMSTLPACLLVGAIWGLWHTPINLMGHNYGTSYPGFPWLGILGMCLFTTSAGTFLAWLSERSGSLWPAALAHGTINAAAQVALLFRGAEGAVRQIWGPAVTGILAGMPMLVLSAVLLVRKESWRKSW
;
A
#
# COMPACT_ATOMS: atom_id res chain seq x y z
N MET A 1 29.11 -16.57 -3.82
CA MET A 1 29.08 -15.10 -3.72
C MET A 1 27.86 -14.63 -4.51
N THR A 2 26.79 -14.25 -3.84
CA THR A 2 25.61 -13.64 -4.49
C THR A 2 26.02 -12.21 -4.85
N ASP A 3 26.22 -11.95 -6.15
CA ASP A 3 26.55 -10.61 -6.63
C ASP A 3 25.44 -9.64 -6.24
N ARG A 4 25.81 -8.62 -5.48
CA ARG A 4 24.92 -7.55 -5.07
C ARG A 4 24.42 -6.79 -6.30
N PRO A 5 23.11 -6.51 -6.42
CA PRO A 5 22.62 -5.68 -7.51
C PRO A 5 23.40 -4.36 -7.57
N GLY A 6 24.01 -4.02 -8.70
CA GLY A 6 24.79 -2.79 -8.86
C GLY A 6 23.90 -1.53 -8.83
N GLY A 7 24.50 -0.36 -8.68
CA GLY A 7 23.76 0.91 -8.79
C GLY A 7 23.04 1.07 -10.14
N ARG A 8 23.65 0.59 -11.23
CA ARG A 8 23.04 0.58 -12.57
C ARG A 8 21.80 -0.32 -12.65
N GLU A 9 21.80 -1.45 -11.93
CA GLU A 9 20.64 -2.35 -11.90
C GLU A 9 19.48 -1.75 -11.09
N MET A 10 19.77 -1.12 -9.94
CA MET A 10 18.76 -0.39 -9.19
C MET A 10 18.20 0.78 -9.99
N GLY A 11 19.05 1.56 -10.67
CA GLY A 11 18.62 2.65 -11.56
C GLY A 11 17.75 2.14 -12.71
N GLY A 12 18.14 1.05 -13.36
CA GLY A 12 17.34 0.40 -14.42
C GLY A 12 15.98 -0.08 -13.92
N TYR A 13 15.94 -0.69 -12.71
CA TYR A 13 14.69 -1.08 -12.06
C TYR A 13 13.77 0.11 -11.81
N LEU A 14 14.30 1.19 -11.24
CA LEU A 14 13.52 2.39 -10.97
C LEU A 14 12.99 3.03 -12.26
N LEU A 15 13.84 3.16 -13.28
CA LEU A 15 13.43 3.72 -14.57
C LEU A 15 12.29 2.93 -15.21
N LEU A 16 12.38 1.58 -15.21
CA LEU A 16 11.34 0.72 -15.76
C LEU A 16 10.06 0.77 -14.93
N SER A 17 10.16 0.67 -13.58
CA SER A 17 9.00 0.67 -12.69
C SER A 17 8.25 2.01 -12.75
N TYR A 18 8.97 3.13 -12.66
CA TYR A 18 8.36 4.46 -12.73
C TYR A 18 7.87 4.78 -14.14
N GLY A 19 8.70 4.54 -15.17
CA GLY A 19 8.35 4.86 -16.55
C GLY A 19 7.08 4.15 -17.01
N THR A 20 6.94 2.85 -16.70
CA THR A 20 5.73 2.10 -17.04
C THR A 20 4.51 2.55 -16.24
N ALA A 21 4.64 2.72 -14.93
CA ALA A 21 3.54 3.16 -14.07
C ALA A 21 3.06 4.57 -14.44
N TRP A 22 3.99 5.52 -14.53
CA TRP A 22 3.68 6.91 -14.86
C TRP A 22 3.10 7.05 -16.25
N GLY A 23 3.62 6.30 -17.23
CA GLY A 23 3.05 6.25 -18.58
C GLY A 23 1.59 5.79 -18.58
N ILE A 24 1.27 4.72 -17.85
CA ILE A 24 -0.11 4.22 -17.71
C ILE A 24 -1.00 5.26 -17.01
N TRP A 25 -0.56 5.86 -15.90
CA TRP A 25 -1.36 6.85 -15.20
C TRP A 25 -1.58 8.13 -16.02
N LEU A 26 -0.58 8.59 -16.76
CA LEU A 26 -0.78 9.72 -17.70
C LEU A 26 -1.84 9.39 -18.75
N MET A 27 -1.85 8.17 -19.29
CA MET A 27 -2.91 7.72 -20.21
C MET A 27 -4.28 7.69 -19.50
N CYS A 28 -4.35 7.19 -18.28
CA CYS A 28 -5.59 7.21 -17.48
C CYS A 28 -6.13 8.63 -17.28
N GLY A 29 -5.24 9.60 -17.04
CA GLY A 29 -5.62 11.02 -16.87
C GLY A 29 -6.19 11.67 -18.13
N MET A 30 -5.95 11.09 -19.32
CA MET A 30 -6.56 11.54 -20.58
C MET A 30 -7.91 10.87 -20.87
N MET A 31 -8.32 9.88 -20.08
CA MET A 31 -9.60 9.19 -20.25
C MET A 31 -10.75 9.94 -19.54
N PRO A 32 -12.00 9.75 -19.97
CA PRO A 32 -13.16 10.30 -19.28
C PRO A 32 -13.19 9.86 -17.80
N PRO A 33 -13.60 10.75 -16.88
CA PRO A 33 -13.79 10.39 -15.49
C PRO A 33 -14.71 9.16 -15.32
N GLY A 34 -14.31 8.20 -14.48
CA GLY A 34 -15.10 6.98 -14.22
C GLY A 34 -14.97 5.90 -15.30
N ALA A 35 -14.14 6.08 -16.33
CA ALA A 35 -13.93 5.07 -17.36
C ALA A 35 -13.48 3.73 -16.73
N VAL A 36 -14.18 2.65 -17.04
CA VAL A 36 -13.85 1.29 -16.57
C VAL A 36 -12.42 0.90 -16.94
N THR A 37 -11.99 1.28 -18.16
CA THR A 37 -10.61 1.03 -18.61
C THR A 37 -9.57 1.70 -17.71
N ALA A 38 -9.80 2.94 -17.27
CA ALA A 38 -8.90 3.63 -16.33
C ALA A 38 -8.83 2.91 -14.97
N GLN A 39 -9.96 2.41 -14.48
CA GLN A 39 -10.02 1.63 -13.22
C GLN A 39 -9.24 0.31 -13.34
N LEU A 40 -9.39 -0.41 -14.46
CA LEU A 40 -8.64 -1.64 -14.73
C LEU A 40 -7.14 -1.37 -14.85
N LEU A 41 -6.73 -0.32 -15.56
CA LEU A 41 -5.34 0.08 -15.70
C LEU A 41 -4.72 0.46 -14.36
N ASN A 42 -5.43 1.17 -13.49
CA ASN A 42 -4.99 1.48 -12.12
C ASN A 42 -4.70 0.20 -11.31
N THR A 43 -5.47 -0.85 -11.52
CA THR A 43 -5.24 -2.14 -10.88
C THR A 43 -4.01 -2.84 -11.46
N VAL A 44 -3.84 -2.81 -12.78
CA VAL A 44 -2.71 -3.44 -13.48
C VAL A 44 -1.39 -2.74 -13.18
N VAL A 45 -1.39 -1.43 -12.92
CA VAL A 45 -0.19 -0.65 -12.55
C VAL A 45 0.53 -1.25 -11.34
N MET A 46 -0.18 -1.87 -10.39
CA MET A 46 0.42 -2.54 -9.24
C MET A 46 1.40 -3.67 -9.62
N TRP A 47 1.34 -4.16 -10.87
CA TRP A 47 2.29 -5.16 -11.39
C TRP A 47 3.53 -4.56 -12.05
N THR A 48 3.60 -3.23 -12.25
CA THR A 48 4.75 -2.60 -12.94
C THR A 48 6.08 -2.77 -12.18
N PRO A 49 6.14 -2.81 -10.84
CA PRO A 49 7.39 -3.14 -10.14
C PRO A 49 7.86 -4.58 -10.39
N ALA A 50 6.94 -5.55 -10.45
CA ALA A 50 7.28 -6.93 -10.82
C ALA A 50 7.69 -7.03 -12.29
N LEU A 51 6.99 -6.33 -13.19
CA LEU A 51 7.33 -6.25 -14.60
C LEU A 51 8.75 -5.70 -14.81
N ALA A 52 9.12 -4.65 -14.06
CA ALA A 52 10.47 -4.09 -14.12
C ALA A 52 11.54 -5.14 -13.75
N VAL A 53 11.32 -5.91 -12.69
CA VAL A 53 12.21 -7.02 -12.29
C VAL A 53 12.30 -8.07 -13.41
N TRP A 54 11.18 -8.45 -14.00
CA TRP A 54 11.12 -9.45 -15.07
C TRP A 54 11.79 -8.98 -16.37
N LEU A 55 11.55 -7.73 -16.80
CA LEU A 55 12.18 -7.14 -17.98
C LEU A 55 13.70 -7.05 -17.82
N MET A 56 14.19 -6.71 -16.63
CA MET A 56 15.63 -6.73 -16.35
C MET A 56 16.22 -8.12 -16.48
N TRP A 57 15.49 -9.15 -16.09
CA TRP A 57 15.92 -10.53 -16.26
C TRP A 57 15.99 -10.93 -17.72
N LEU A 58 14.96 -10.60 -18.52
CA LEU A 58 14.93 -10.88 -19.96
C LEU A 58 16.04 -10.15 -20.73
N ALA A 59 16.44 -8.95 -20.29
CA ALA A 59 17.53 -8.18 -20.89
C ALA A 59 18.94 -8.79 -20.64
N GLY A 60 19.02 -10.04 -20.18
CA GLY A 60 20.28 -10.75 -19.93
C GLY A 60 21.07 -10.24 -18.73
N ARG A 61 20.51 -9.33 -17.98
CA ARG A 61 21.05 -8.98 -16.67
C ARG A 61 20.78 -10.17 -15.76
N ARG A 62 21.79 -10.59 -14.99
CA ARG A 62 21.75 -11.76 -14.10
C ARG A 62 20.40 -11.88 -13.42
N ARG A 63 19.88 -13.12 -13.24
CA ARG A 63 18.58 -13.36 -12.57
C ARG A 63 18.52 -12.52 -11.31
N PRO A 64 17.58 -11.55 -11.22
CA PRO A 64 17.40 -10.81 -9.99
C PRO A 64 17.06 -11.83 -8.90
N VAL A 65 17.98 -12.02 -7.98
CA VAL A 65 17.78 -12.94 -6.87
C VAL A 65 16.77 -12.28 -5.95
N LEU A 66 15.53 -12.73 -6.01
CA LEU A 66 14.56 -12.36 -5.00
C LEU A 66 15.04 -12.93 -3.68
N SER A 67 15.33 -12.05 -2.73
CA SER A 67 15.89 -12.44 -1.43
C SER A 67 14.89 -13.17 -0.53
N PHE A 68 13.58 -13.09 -0.88
CA PHE A 68 12.51 -13.78 -0.19
C PHE A 68 11.79 -14.77 -1.10
N SER A 69 11.30 -15.84 -0.49
CA SER A 69 10.63 -16.92 -1.22
C SER A 69 9.30 -16.46 -1.81
N MET A 70 9.04 -16.88 -3.05
CA MET A 70 7.72 -16.83 -3.69
C MET A 70 6.82 -18.01 -3.28
N ARG A 71 7.28 -18.89 -2.38
CA ARG A 71 6.44 -19.98 -1.85
C ARG A 71 5.58 -19.46 -0.70
N PRO A 72 4.25 -19.66 -0.70
CA PRO A 72 3.37 -19.23 0.38
C PRO A 72 3.75 -19.85 1.73
N ALA A 73 4.09 -21.15 1.72
CA ALA A 73 4.48 -21.92 2.91
C ALA A 73 3.49 -21.72 4.09
N LEU A 74 2.17 -21.84 3.82
CA LEU A 74 1.06 -21.50 4.72
C LEU A 74 1.22 -22.13 6.10
N ARG A 75 1.52 -23.44 6.18
CA ARG A 75 1.69 -24.16 7.45
C ARG A 75 2.85 -23.59 8.30
N ARG A 76 3.95 -23.23 7.65
CA ARG A 76 5.13 -22.66 8.31
C ARG A 76 4.89 -21.21 8.74
N ASN A 77 4.20 -20.45 7.90
CA ASN A 77 4.08 -18.99 8.01
C ASN A 77 2.72 -18.52 8.56
N TRP A 78 1.85 -19.42 9.06
CA TRP A 78 0.49 -19.06 9.48
C TRP A 78 0.43 -17.90 10.48
N LYS A 79 1.39 -17.83 11.43
CA LYS A 79 1.49 -16.73 12.40
C LYS A 79 1.74 -15.39 11.73
N TRP A 80 2.53 -15.39 10.65
CA TRP A 80 2.85 -14.18 9.88
C TRP A 80 1.68 -13.75 9.01
N TYR A 81 0.88 -14.68 8.49
CA TYR A 81 -0.37 -14.37 7.80
C TYR A 81 -1.40 -13.77 8.76
N LEU A 82 -1.54 -14.35 9.95
CA LEU A 82 -2.42 -13.79 10.99
C LEU A 82 -1.95 -12.39 11.42
N ALA A 83 -0.65 -12.20 11.68
CA ALA A 83 -0.09 -10.90 12.02
C ALA A 83 -0.27 -9.89 10.87
N ALA A 84 -0.07 -10.31 9.62
CA ALA A 84 -0.27 -9.49 8.43
C ALA A 84 -1.69 -8.93 8.37
N TRP A 85 -2.69 -9.80 8.50
CA TRP A 85 -4.10 -9.40 8.48
C TRP A 85 -4.48 -8.59 9.73
N ALA A 86 -4.23 -9.11 10.93
CA ALA A 86 -4.73 -8.52 12.16
C ALA A 86 -4.09 -7.16 12.48
N LEU A 87 -2.76 -7.01 12.30
CA LEU A 87 -2.08 -5.74 12.60
C LEU A 87 -2.40 -4.67 11.56
N SER A 88 -2.55 -5.04 10.27
CA SER A 88 -2.98 -4.11 9.23
C SER A 88 -4.40 -3.61 9.49
N LEU A 89 -5.32 -4.53 9.80
CA LEU A 89 -6.71 -4.18 10.10
C LEU A 89 -6.80 -3.33 11.37
N ALA A 90 -6.09 -3.71 12.44
CA ALA A 90 -6.06 -2.96 13.69
C ALA A 90 -5.53 -1.52 13.46
N ALA A 91 -4.44 -1.36 12.70
CA ALA A 91 -3.90 -0.05 12.38
C ALA A 91 -4.91 0.81 11.59
N ALA A 92 -5.60 0.23 10.61
CA ALA A 92 -6.60 0.93 9.82
C ALA A 92 -7.83 1.33 10.66
N VAL A 93 -8.36 0.42 11.49
CA VAL A 93 -9.50 0.69 12.37
C VAL A 93 -9.15 1.74 13.41
N LEU A 94 -8.02 1.61 14.10
CA LEU A 94 -7.56 2.61 15.08
C LEU A 94 -7.33 3.97 14.42
N GLY A 95 -6.81 3.98 13.19
CA GLY A 95 -6.63 5.21 12.41
C GLY A 95 -7.97 5.89 12.06
N ALA A 96 -8.94 5.12 11.60
CA ALA A 96 -10.29 5.64 11.33
C ALA A 96 -10.96 6.16 12.61
N LEU A 97 -10.86 5.42 13.71
CA LEU A 97 -11.40 5.85 15.01
C LEU A 97 -10.72 7.14 15.50
N LEU A 98 -9.40 7.24 15.34
CA LEU A 98 -8.66 8.47 15.68
C LEU A 98 -9.13 9.65 14.84
N TYR A 99 -9.28 9.46 13.53
CA TYR A 99 -9.77 10.51 12.63
C TYR A 99 -11.17 10.97 13.00
N PHE A 100 -12.14 10.06 13.13
CA PHE A 100 -13.52 10.40 13.48
C PHE A 100 -13.66 10.90 14.93
N GLY A 101 -12.74 10.53 15.83
CA GLY A 101 -12.66 11.10 17.17
C GLY A 101 -12.25 12.58 17.17
N VAL A 102 -11.34 12.97 16.26
CA VAL A 102 -10.91 14.36 16.09
C VAL A 102 -11.94 15.16 15.24
N TYR A 103 -12.53 14.53 14.25
CA TYR A 103 -13.50 15.14 13.33
C TYR A 103 -14.85 14.39 13.36
N PRO A 104 -15.61 14.44 14.47
CA PRO A 104 -16.83 13.64 14.62
C PRO A 104 -17.94 14.01 13.63
N ARG A 105 -17.96 15.25 13.13
CA ARG A 105 -18.92 15.69 12.11
C ARG A 105 -18.65 15.07 10.72
N ASP A 106 -17.47 14.51 10.51
CA ASP A 106 -17.14 13.82 9.26
C ASP A 106 -17.66 12.39 9.23
N PHE A 107 -18.10 11.84 10.38
CA PHE A 107 -18.66 10.50 10.45
C PHE A 107 -20.13 10.50 10.04
N ASP A 108 -20.45 9.69 9.05
CA ASP A 108 -21.82 9.47 8.59
C ASP A 108 -22.10 7.97 8.46
N SER A 109 -22.92 7.47 9.39
CA SER A 109 -23.33 6.06 9.42
C SER A 109 -24.33 5.69 8.32
N THR A 110 -24.87 6.64 7.56
CA THR A 110 -25.80 6.38 6.46
C THR A 110 -25.09 5.82 5.22
N LEU A 111 -23.76 5.84 5.19
CA LEU A 111 -22.93 5.40 4.06
C LEU A 111 -23.24 6.19 2.78
N PRO A 112 -23.08 7.52 2.79
CA PRO A 112 -23.58 8.39 1.72
C PRO A 112 -23.00 8.03 0.34
N ALA A 113 -21.77 7.52 0.26
CA ALA A 113 -21.17 7.08 -0.99
C ALA A 113 -21.84 5.83 -1.59
N LEU A 114 -22.54 5.04 -0.78
CA LEU A 114 -23.26 3.83 -1.21
C LEU A 114 -24.77 4.05 -1.32
N ALA A 115 -25.31 5.16 -0.81
CA ALA A 115 -26.74 5.40 -0.73
C ALA A 115 -27.47 5.19 -2.07
N PRO A 116 -27.00 5.73 -3.23
CA PRO A 116 -27.68 5.51 -4.51
C PRO A 116 -27.70 4.03 -4.94
N MET A 117 -26.60 3.30 -4.69
CA MET A 117 -26.50 1.89 -5.02
C MET A 117 -27.39 1.03 -4.10
N MET A 118 -27.45 1.38 -2.82
CA MET A 118 -28.32 0.70 -1.84
C MET A 118 -29.79 0.86 -2.22
N GLU A 119 -30.21 2.07 -2.60
CA GLU A 119 -31.57 2.36 -3.05
C GLU A 119 -31.89 1.57 -4.33
N GLN A 120 -31.03 1.63 -5.34
CA GLN A 120 -31.23 0.90 -6.59
C GLN A 120 -31.30 -0.62 -6.39
N ALA A 121 -30.51 -1.19 -5.48
CA ALA A 121 -30.46 -2.61 -5.19
C ALA A 121 -31.50 -3.06 -4.17
N GLY A 122 -32.23 -2.15 -3.53
CA GLY A 122 -33.21 -2.45 -2.48
C GLY A 122 -32.59 -3.07 -1.22
N ILE A 123 -31.30 -2.76 -0.92
CA ILE A 123 -30.61 -3.33 0.24
C ILE A 123 -30.61 -2.36 1.43
N SER A 124 -30.86 -2.95 2.62
CA SER A 124 -30.85 -2.15 3.86
C SER A 124 -29.44 -1.74 4.25
N ARG A 125 -29.33 -0.67 5.06
CA ARG A 125 -28.06 -0.26 5.66
C ARG A 125 -27.40 -1.39 6.47
N GLY A 126 -28.17 -2.18 7.24
CA GLY A 126 -27.65 -3.31 7.98
C GLY A 126 -27.01 -4.35 7.08
N THR A 127 -27.66 -4.65 5.95
CA THR A 127 -27.12 -5.54 4.92
C THR A 127 -25.83 -4.98 4.32
N ALA A 128 -25.80 -3.68 3.99
CA ALA A 128 -24.60 -3.03 3.45
C ALA A 128 -23.43 -3.10 4.44
N VAL A 129 -23.65 -2.80 5.72
CA VAL A 129 -22.60 -2.92 6.77
C VAL A 129 -22.11 -4.37 6.90
N SER A 130 -23.01 -5.36 6.86
CA SER A 130 -22.61 -6.77 6.90
C SER A 130 -21.74 -7.17 5.71
N LEU A 131 -22.06 -6.66 4.51
CA LEU A 131 -21.23 -6.87 3.31
C LEU A 131 -19.86 -6.21 3.46
N LEU A 132 -19.80 -4.99 4.01
CA LEU A 132 -18.52 -4.29 4.26
C LEU A 132 -17.64 -5.05 5.28
N LEU A 133 -18.22 -5.62 6.33
CA LEU A 133 -17.48 -6.50 7.24
C LEU A 133 -16.93 -7.72 6.49
N GLY A 134 -17.72 -8.29 5.56
CA GLY A 134 -17.23 -9.33 4.65
C GLY A 134 -16.03 -8.87 3.82
N VAL A 135 -16.06 -7.64 3.28
CA VAL A 135 -14.92 -7.06 2.52
C VAL A 135 -13.63 -7.05 3.34
N LEU A 136 -13.68 -6.82 4.65
CA LEU A 136 -12.48 -6.85 5.51
C LEU A 136 -11.92 -8.27 5.69
N VAL A 137 -12.67 -9.30 5.35
CA VAL A 137 -12.25 -10.71 5.41
C VAL A 137 -11.75 -11.20 4.06
N TYR A 138 -12.54 -11.09 2.98
CA TYR A 138 -12.17 -11.61 1.66
C TYR A 138 -11.41 -10.60 0.79
N GLY A 139 -11.64 -9.31 0.99
CA GLY A 139 -10.96 -8.24 0.25
C GLY A 139 -9.43 -8.31 0.32
N PRO A 140 -8.82 -8.60 1.49
CA PRO A 140 -7.39 -8.86 1.60
C PRO A 140 -6.87 -9.94 0.66
N VAL A 141 -7.62 -11.04 0.49
CA VAL A 141 -7.24 -12.16 -0.38
C VAL A 141 -7.32 -11.77 -1.86
N ILE A 142 -8.35 -11.01 -2.25
CA ILE A 142 -8.49 -10.50 -3.62
C ILE A 142 -7.37 -9.49 -3.92
N ASN A 143 -7.16 -8.53 -3.02
CA ASN A 143 -6.12 -7.51 -3.18
C ASN A 143 -4.70 -8.08 -3.14
N LEU A 144 -4.48 -9.21 -2.50
CA LEU A 144 -3.18 -9.88 -2.44
C LEU A 144 -2.61 -10.16 -3.84
N PHE A 145 -3.45 -10.54 -4.81
CA PHE A 145 -3.00 -10.79 -6.19
C PHE A 145 -2.47 -9.55 -6.90
N PHE A 146 -2.95 -8.38 -6.53
CA PHE A 146 -2.44 -7.13 -7.07
C PHE A 146 -1.24 -6.65 -6.26
N ALA A 147 -1.34 -6.71 -4.94
CA ALA A 147 -0.28 -6.31 -4.03
C ALA A 147 1.02 -7.12 -4.23
N ILE A 148 0.95 -8.42 -4.57
CA ILE A 148 2.14 -9.24 -4.79
C ILE A 148 3.02 -8.69 -5.93
N GLY A 149 2.42 -8.05 -6.94
CA GLY A 149 3.17 -7.40 -8.02
C GLY A 149 4.08 -6.29 -7.51
N GLU A 150 3.57 -5.46 -6.60
CA GLU A 150 4.36 -4.44 -5.94
C GLU A 150 5.38 -5.05 -4.97
N GLU A 151 5.01 -6.03 -4.17
CA GLU A 151 5.91 -6.65 -3.19
C GLU A 151 7.11 -7.36 -3.84
N ILE A 152 6.95 -7.95 -5.03
CA ILE A 152 8.05 -8.51 -5.81
C ILE A 152 9.10 -7.43 -6.11
N GLY A 153 8.67 -6.24 -6.53
CA GLY A 153 9.58 -5.15 -6.83
C GLY A 153 10.17 -4.50 -5.58
N TRP A 154 9.31 -4.06 -4.66
CA TRP A 154 9.75 -3.28 -3.49
C TRP A 154 10.46 -4.14 -2.45
N ARG A 155 9.87 -5.27 -2.00
CA ARG A 155 10.43 -6.12 -0.95
C ARG A 155 11.23 -7.28 -1.51
N GLY A 156 10.92 -7.75 -2.72
CA GLY A 156 11.68 -8.83 -3.36
C GLY A 156 13.01 -8.36 -3.94
N PHE A 157 13.08 -7.18 -4.51
CA PHE A 157 14.26 -6.66 -5.21
C PHE A 157 14.89 -5.43 -4.52
N LEU A 158 14.16 -4.29 -4.42
CA LEU A 158 14.77 -3.02 -4.03
C LEU A 158 15.20 -2.99 -2.56
N TYR A 159 14.33 -3.40 -1.64
CA TYR A 159 14.64 -3.42 -0.22
C TYR A 159 15.86 -4.30 0.10
N PRO A 160 15.96 -5.55 -0.35
CA PRO A 160 17.15 -6.37 -0.12
C PRO A 160 18.43 -5.77 -0.74
N ALA A 161 18.33 -5.18 -1.93
CA ALA A 161 19.47 -4.52 -2.58
C ALA A 161 20.04 -3.37 -1.74
N LEU A 162 19.16 -2.61 -1.08
CA LEU A 162 19.55 -1.54 -0.16
C LEU A 162 20.02 -2.09 1.19
N ARG A 163 19.37 -3.12 1.74
CA ARG A 163 19.79 -3.76 3.01
C ARG A 163 21.19 -4.35 2.99
N GLN A 164 21.68 -4.74 1.82
CA GLN A 164 23.07 -5.17 1.64
C GLN A 164 24.09 -4.02 1.71
N ARG A 165 23.64 -2.76 1.64
CA ARG A 165 24.50 -1.55 1.62
C ARG A 165 24.33 -0.65 2.84
N MET A 166 23.20 -0.75 3.49
CA MET A 166 22.86 0.13 4.62
C MET A 166 22.05 -0.63 5.69
N SER A 167 21.98 -0.06 6.87
CA SER A 167 21.19 -0.60 7.99
C SER A 167 19.70 -0.52 7.71
N THR A 168 18.89 -1.18 8.55
CA THR A 168 17.43 -1.32 8.37
C THR A 168 16.72 0.04 8.23
N LEU A 169 16.99 0.98 9.14
CA LEU A 169 16.29 2.27 9.14
C LEU A 169 16.46 3.04 7.83
N PRO A 170 17.68 3.37 7.35
CA PRO A 170 17.82 4.10 6.10
C PRO A 170 17.29 3.31 4.89
N ALA A 171 17.37 1.98 4.88
CA ALA A 171 16.78 1.17 3.82
C ALA A 171 15.24 1.31 3.79
N CYS A 172 14.57 1.24 4.94
CA CYS A 172 13.13 1.44 5.05
C CYS A 172 12.71 2.86 4.63
N LEU A 173 13.44 3.88 5.10
CA LEU A 173 13.17 5.27 4.74
C LEU A 173 13.29 5.48 3.22
N LEU A 174 14.37 4.97 2.62
CA LEU A 174 14.63 5.18 1.19
C LEU A 174 13.62 4.42 0.32
N VAL A 175 13.33 3.14 0.63
CA VAL A 175 12.32 2.37 -0.10
C VAL A 175 10.94 3.01 0.05
N GLY A 176 10.60 3.47 1.25
CA GLY A 176 9.32 4.13 1.50
C GLY A 176 9.18 5.44 0.72
N ALA A 177 10.20 6.29 0.73
CA ALA A 177 10.21 7.53 -0.06
C ALA A 177 10.11 7.27 -1.57
N ILE A 178 10.90 6.30 -2.09
CA ILE A 178 10.83 5.88 -3.48
C ILE A 178 9.42 5.38 -3.82
N TRP A 179 8.84 4.51 -3.00
CA TRP A 179 7.50 3.99 -3.23
C TRP A 179 6.42 5.07 -3.15
N GLY A 180 6.55 6.03 -2.22
CA GLY A 180 5.65 7.19 -2.13
C GLY A 180 5.71 8.09 -3.36
N LEU A 181 6.91 8.43 -3.82
CA LEU A 181 7.13 9.21 -5.03
C LEU A 181 6.62 8.51 -6.30
N TRP A 182 6.67 7.17 -6.33
CA TRP A 182 6.10 6.39 -7.43
C TRP A 182 4.60 6.68 -7.60
N HIS A 183 3.84 6.94 -6.53
CA HIS A 183 2.43 7.29 -6.57
C HIS A 183 2.14 8.74 -7.00
N THR A 184 3.15 9.56 -7.30
CA THR A 184 2.95 10.99 -7.58
C THR A 184 1.87 11.25 -8.64
N PRO A 185 1.88 10.63 -9.85
CA PRO A 185 0.88 10.97 -10.87
C PRO A 185 -0.56 10.66 -10.43
N ILE A 186 -0.79 9.50 -9.81
CA ILE A 186 -2.14 9.12 -9.37
C ILE A 186 -2.63 10.00 -8.21
N ASN A 187 -1.73 10.47 -7.33
CA ASN A 187 -2.06 11.42 -6.28
C ASN A 187 -2.39 12.81 -6.83
N LEU A 188 -1.71 13.25 -7.89
CA LEU A 188 -2.05 14.48 -8.61
C LEU A 188 -3.45 14.41 -9.24
N MET A 189 -3.93 13.23 -9.58
CA MET A 189 -5.29 12.97 -10.05
C MET A 189 -6.31 12.79 -8.90
N GLY A 190 -5.88 12.95 -7.65
CA GLY A 190 -6.76 12.95 -6.47
C GLY A 190 -7.04 11.57 -5.87
N HIS A 191 -6.34 10.51 -6.26
CA HIS A 191 -6.66 9.13 -5.87
C HIS A 191 -6.76 8.94 -4.34
N ASN A 192 -5.75 9.33 -3.56
CA ASN A 192 -5.73 9.08 -2.12
C ASN A 192 -6.31 10.22 -1.28
N TYR A 193 -6.12 11.45 -1.73
CA TYR A 193 -6.33 12.65 -0.90
C TYR A 193 -7.32 13.65 -1.49
N GLY A 194 -7.86 13.38 -2.70
CA GLY A 194 -8.54 14.41 -3.47
C GLY A 194 -7.57 15.49 -3.97
N THR A 195 -8.10 16.61 -4.44
CA THR A 195 -7.31 17.74 -4.96
C THR A 195 -7.61 19.04 -4.21
N SER A 196 -8.58 19.03 -3.28
CA SER A 196 -9.13 20.23 -2.64
C SER A 196 -8.59 20.47 -1.23
N TYR A 197 -7.44 19.89 -0.85
CA TYR A 197 -6.83 20.09 0.46
C TYR A 197 -5.78 21.20 0.44
N PRO A 198 -5.58 21.93 1.57
CA PRO A 198 -4.53 22.93 1.69
C PRO A 198 -3.15 22.32 1.46
N GLY A 199 -2.31 23.00 0.66
CA GLY A 199 -0.96 22.50 0.34
C GLY A 199 -0.91 21.47 -0.78
N PHE A 200 -1.98 21.29 -1.55
CA PHE A 200 -1.97 20.50 -2.79
C PHE A 200 -0.92 21.06 -3.76
N PRO A 201 -0.12 20.23 -4.45
CA PRO A 201 -0.09 18.76 -4.33
C PRO A 201 0.93 18.25 -3.30
N TRP A 202 1.77 19.15 -2.76
CA TRP A 202 3.00 18.79 -2.02
C TRP A 202 2.72 18.04 -0.72
N LEU A 203 1.71 18.51 0.04
CA LEU A 203 1.34 17.84 1.29
C LEU A 203 0.87 16.40 1.04
N GLY A 204 0.15 16.13 -0.07
CA GLY A 204 -0.26 14.79 -0.44
C GLY A 204 0.92 13.89 -0.84
N ILE A 205 1.90 14.42 -1.58
CA ILE A 205 3.12 13.68 -1.93
C ILE A 205 3.91 13.32 -0.66
N LEU A 206 4.08 14.27 0.26
CA LEU A 206 4.76 14.03 1.53
C LEU A 206 3.98 13.06 2.43
N GLY A 207 2.66 13.20 2.50
CA GLY A 207 1.77 12.28 3.22
C GLY A 207 1.88 10.86 2.67
N MET A 208 1.94 10.70 1.34
CA MET A 208 2.13 9.41 0.71
C MET A 208 3.50 8.80 1.02
N CYS A 209 4.57 9.59 0.99
CA CYS A 209 5.90 9.13 1.39
C CYS A 209 5.94 8.71 2.87
N LEU A 210 5.26 9.43 3.76
CA LEU A 210 5.14 9.06 5.18
C LEU A 210 4.38 7.74 5.34
N PHE A 211 3.25 7.59 4.66
CA PHE A 211 2.45 6.37 4.69
C PHE A 211 3.23 5.17 4.14
N THR A 212 3.81 5.28 2.94
CA THR A 212 4.56 4.19 2.31
C THR A 212 5.84 3.82 3.07
N THR A 213 6.46 4.77 3.78
CA THR A 213 7.56 4.50 4.69
C THR A 213 7.08 3.69 5.89
N SER A 214 5.96 4.07 6.49
CA SER A 214 5.38 3.38 7.64
C SER A 214 4.89 1.97 7.25
N ALA A 215 4.01 1.86 6.28
CA ALA A 215 3.52 0.59 5.78
C ALA A 215 4.67 -0.27 5.24
N GLY A 216 5.58 0.33 4.44
CA GLY A 216 6.74 -0.33 3.87
C GLY A 216 7.68 -0.96 4.88
N THR A 217 7.88 -0.30 6.01
CA THR A 217 8.65 -0.83 7.14
C THR A 217 7.99 -2.09 7.72
N PHE A 218 6.68 -2.05 7.96
CA PHE A 218 5.93 -3.20 8.45
C PHE A 218 5.96 -4.37 7.45
N LEU A 219 5.77 -4.11 6.15
CA LEU A 219 5.82 -5.12 5.10
C LEU A 219 7.23 -5.74 4.96
N ALA A 220 8.28 -4.93 5.08
CA ALA A 220 9.66 -5.41 5.10
C ALA A 220 9.92 -6.32 6.29
N TRP A 221 9.45 -5.94 7.48
CA TRP A 221 9.53 -6.76 8.68
C TRP A 221 8.82 -8.12 8.51
N LEU A 222 7.61 -8.14 7.96
CA LEU A 222 6.89 -9.39 7.66
C LEU A 222 7.67 -10.28 6.69
N SER A 223 8.28 -9.69 5.64
CA SER A 223 9.09 -10.42 4.67
C SER A 223 10.34 -11.03 5.32
N GLU A 224 11.04 -10.27 6.16
CA GLU A 224 12.21 -10.78 6.89
C GLU A 224 11.87 -11.89 7.88
N ARG A 225 10.77 -11.73 8.63
CA ARG A 225 10.36 -12.71 9.65
C ARG A 225 9.81 -14.00 9.07
N SER A 226 9.06 -13.93 7.98
CA SER A 226 8.48 -15.10 7.31
C SER A 226 9.44 -15.76 6.32
N GLY A 227 10.41 -15.02 5.78
CA GLY A 227 11.25 -15.43 4.66
C GLY A 227 10.46 -15.55 3.35
N SER A 228 9.29 -14.91 3.23
CA SER A 228 8.36 -15.00 2.10
C SER A 228 7.72 -13.65 1.82
N LEU A 229 7.40 -13.37 0.54
CA LEU A 229 6.69 -12.15 0.14
C LEU A 229 5.18 -12.21 0.41
N TRP A 230 4.62 -13.40 0.56
CA TRP A 230 3.17 -13.58 0.66
C TRP A 230 2.53 -12.95 1.90
N PRO A 231 3.09 -13.06 3.13
CA PRO A 231 2.53 -12.35 4.28
C PRO A 231 2.56 -10.82 4.10
N ALA A 232 3.61 -10.26 3.47
CA ALA A 232 3.66 -8.84 3.16
C ALA A 232 2.58 -8.47 2.12
N ALA A 233 2.39 -9.26 1.07
CA ALA A 233 1.34 -9.06 0.08
C ALA A 233 -0.07 -9.13 0.70
N LEU A 234 -0.30 -10.05 1.66
CA LEU A 234 -1.58 -10.10 2.39
C LEU A 234 -1.78 -8.83 3.25
N ALA A 235 -0.75 -8.37 3.96
CA ALA A 235 -0.82 -7.15 4.74
C ALA A 235 -1.13 -5.93 3.86
N HIS A 236 -0.44 -5.81 2.73
CA HIS A 236 -0.68 -4.75 1.74
C HIS A 236 -2.12 -4.83 1.20
N GLY A 237 -2.59 -6.01 0.81
CA GLY A 237 -3.98 -6.22 0.38
C GLY A 237 -5.00 -5.90 1.47
N THR A 238 -4.68 -6.17 2.75
CA THR A 238 -5.54 -5.80 3.89
C THR A 238 -5.62 -4.28 4.06
N ILE A 239 -4.49 -3.59 3.94
CA ILE A 239 -4.42 -2.12 3.99
C ILE A 239 -5.30 -1.51 2.90
N ASN A 240 -5.18 -2.01 1.65
CA ASN A 240 -5.97 -1.53 0.52
C ASN A 240 -7.47 -1.74 0.71
N ALA A 241 -7.89 -2.92 1.17
CA ALA A 241 -9.29 -3.22 1.44
C ALA A 241 -9.85 -2.35 2.58
N ALA A 242 -9.14 -2.22 3.69
CA ALA A 242 -9.58 -1.45 4.86
C ALA A 242 -9.65 0.06 4.57
N ALA A 243 -8.72 0.61 3.76
CA ALA A 243 -8.74 2.01 3.36
C ALA A 243 -10.03 2.40 2.63
N GLN A 244 -10.52 1.54 1.74
CA GLN A 244 -11.77 1.76 1.01
C GLN A 244 -12.99 1.74 1.93
N VAL A 245 -13.03 0.80 2.88
CA VAL A 245 -14.16 0.69 3.83
C VAL A 245 -14.27 1.94 4.70
N ALA A 246 -13.16 2.46 5.24
CA ALA A 246 -13.17 3.65 6.08
C ALA A 246 -13.74 4.89 5.35
N LEU A 247 -13.45 5.03 4.06
CA LEU A 247 -13.95 6.15 3.24
C LEU A 247 -15.47 6.15 3.06
N LEU A 248 -16.12 4.99 3.13
CA LEU A 248 -17.56 4.88 2.95
C LEU A 248 -18.38 5.52 4.09
N PHE A 249 -17.76 5.67 5.27
CA PHE A 249 -18.36 6.34 6.43
C PHE A 249 -18.12 7.85 6.46
N ARG A 250 -17.48 8.41 5.42
CA ARG A 250 -17.18 9.83 5.37
C ARG A 250 -18.34 10.61 4.80
N GLY A 251 -18.89 11.54 5.61
CA GLY A 251 -19.86 12.53 5.18
C GLY A 251 -19.26 13.62 4.26
N ALA A 252 -20.13 14.46 3.71
CA ALA A 252 -19.75 15.51 2.74
C ALA A 252 -18.74 16.51 3.30
N GLU A 253 -18.84 16.89 4.59
CA GLU A 253 -17.91 17.82 5.24
C GLU A 253 -16.46 17.28 5.29
N GLY A 254 -16.27 15.97 5.31
CA GLY A 254 -14.96 15.33 5.34
C GLY A 254 -14.18 15.37 4.02
N ALA A 255 -14.79 15.82 2.92
CA ALA A 255 -14.15 15.80 1.61
C ALA A 255 -12.85 16.62 1.55
N VAL A 256 -12.84 17.82 2.13
CA VAL A 256 -11.66 18.71 2.17
C VAL A 256 -10.61 18.25 3.20
N ARG A 257 -10.97 17.35 4.12
CA ARG A 257 -10.09 16.79 5.16
C ARG A 257 -9.53 15.41 4.81
N GLN A 258 -9.75 14.93 3.60
CA GLN A 258 -9.30 13.60 3.16
C GLN A 258 -7.79 13.36 3.34
N ILE A 259 -6.99 14.41 3.28
CA ILE A 259 -5.54 14.35 3.56
C ILE A 259 -5.23 13.86 4.99
N TRP A 260 -6.14 14.06 5.95
CA TRP A 260 -6.01 13.64 7.34
C TRP A 260 -6.56 12.23 7.60
N GLY A 261 -7.53 11.76 6.80
CA GLY A 261 -8.21 10.48 6.93
C GLY A 261 -9.60 10.49 6.27
N PRO A 262 -10.44 9.51 6.56
CA PRO A 262 -10.33 8.40 7.52
C PRO A 262 -9.55 7.18 7.03
N ALA A 263 -9.17 7.13 5.75
CA ALA A 263 -8.34 6.05 5.22
C ALA A 263 -6.96 6.05 5.91
N VAL A 264 -6.38 4.88 6.09
CA VAL A 264 -5.06 4.69 6.72
C VAL A 264 -3.91 5.41 6.00
N THR A 265 -4.12 5.82 4.75
CA THR A 265 -3.20 6.67 3.97
C THR A 265 -3.17 8.12 4.47
N GLY A 266 -4.22 8.58 5.17
CA GLY A 266 -4.30 9.93 5.72
C GLY A 266 -3.27 10.17 6.82
N ILE A 267 -2.80 11.39 6.97
CA ILE A 267 -1.71 11.74 7.90
C ILE A 267 -2.10 11.39 9.35
N LEU A 268 -3.31 11.77 9.80
CA LEU A 268 -3.80 11.46 11.14
C LEU A 268 -4.19 9.99 11.27
N ALA A 269 -4.96 9.47 10.31
CA ALA A 269 -5.40 8.08 10.32
C ALA A 269 -4.23 7.08 10.11
N GLY A 270 -3.12 7.50 9.54
CA GLY A 270 -1.89 6.71 9.39
C GLY A 270 -1.04 6.59 10.66
N MET A 271 -1.32 7.39 11.72
CA MET A 271 -0.51 7.40 12.94
C MET A 271 -0.36 6.02 13.62
N PRO A 272 -1.39 5.17 13.74
CA PRO A 272 -1.21 3.83 14.32
C PRO A 272 -0.22 2.97 13.52
N MET A 273 -0.23 3.05 12.18
CA MET A 273 0.74 2.35 11.34
C MET A 273 2.16 2.90 11.52
N LEU A 274 2.31 4.21 11.66
CA LEU A 274 3.59 4.86 11.96
C LEU A 274 4.14 4.39 13.31
N VAL A 275 3.30 4.38 14.35
CA VAL A 275 3.69 3.90 15.68
C VAL A 275 4.11 2.43 15.65
N LEU A 276 3.33 1.56 15.00
CA LEU A 276 3.68 0.16 14.81
C LEU A 276 5.07 0.03 14.18
N SER A 277 5.32 0.75 13.10
CA SER A 277 6.58 0.70 12.37
C SER A 277 7.76 1.24 13.17
N ALA A 278 7.56 2.32 13.93
CA ALA A 278 8.57 2.86 14.84
C ALA A 278 8.93 1.84 15.94
N VAL A 279 7.94 1.18 16.55
CA VAL A 279 8.17 0.13 17.55
C VAL A 279 8.96 -1.03 16.96
N LEU A 280 8.65 -1.45 15.72
CA LEU A 280 9.39 -2.51 15.05
C LEU A 280 10.84 -2.12 14.77
N LEU A 281 11.10 -0.87 14.37
CA LEU A 281 12.47 -0.37 14.12
C LEU A 281 13.31 -0.29 15.41
N VAL A 282 12.72 0.09 16.53
CA VAL A 282 13.42 0.15 17.82
C VAL A 282 13.76 -1.26 18.33
N ARG A 283 12.91 -2.25 18.08
CA ARG A 283 13.14 -3.65 18.46
C ARG A 283 14.13 -4.33 17.51
N LYS A 284 15.43 -3.98 17.60
CA LYS A 284 16.50 -4.48 16.72
C LYS A 284 16.54 -6.02 16.59
N GLU A 285 16.19 -6.75 17.62
CA GLU A 285 16.12 -8.21 17.64
C GLU A 285 15.02 -8.78 16.72
N SER A 286 14.05 -7.96 16.32
CA SER A 286 12.98 -8.36 15.40
C SER A 286 13.41 -8.46 13.94
N TRP A 287 14.63 -7.99 13.60
CA TRP A 287 15.16 -7.93 12.24
C TRP A 287 16.27 -8.96 12.02
N ARG A 288 16.49 -9.39 10.77
CA ARG A 288 17.65 -10.23 10.44
C ARG A 288 18.96 -9.48 10.70
N LYS A 289 19.93 -10.18 11.31
CA LYS A 289 21.24 -9.59 11.67
C LYS A 289 22.20 -9.45 10.48
N SER A 290 22.00 -10.23 9.41
CA SER A 290 22.85 -10.22 8.21
C SER A 290 22.03 -10.49 6.95
N TRP A 291 22.51 -9.91 5.86
CA TRP A 291 22.02 -10.07 4.50
C TRP A 291 23.15 -10.60 3.60
#